data_a05a3918a3a2f73933473d785d2ee032
#
_entry.id   a05a3918a3a2f73933473d785d2ee032
#
_cell.length_a   1.000
_cell.length_b   1.000
_cell.length_c   1.000
_cell.angle_alpha   90.00
_cell.angle_beta   90.00
_cell.angle_gamma   90.00
#
_symmetry.space_group_name_H-M   'P 1'
#
loop_
_entity.id
_entity.type
_entity.pdbx_description
1 polymer ?
#
loop_
_entity_poly.entity_id
_entity_poly.type
_entity_poly.pdbx_seq_one_letter_code
_entity_poly.pdbx_strand_id
1 'polypeptide(L)'
;MSVRPMTEQDIAAVIDMWYRTPNMALNNVDDTPDGVSRFLRRNPGLSYVAEEEGRIVGVILSGHDGRRGYIYHASVLPEYRSRGIGGELAQACIKAMKAEGIVKMAVVLFARNTRGSEFWQRQGFTKRDDLEYQDTFILPIERIVT
;
A
#
# COMPACT_ATOMS: atom_id res chain seq x y z
N MET A 1 5.78 19.21 1.82
CA MET A 1 5.40 17.78 1.71
C MET A 1 6.61 16.96 1.31
N SER A 2 6.86 15.85 1.96
CA SER A 2 7.97 14.96 1.62
C SER A 2 7.51 13.51 1.60
N VAL A 3 8.03 12.74 0.66
CA VAL A 3 7.83 11.29 0.58
C VAL A 3 9.14 10.64 1.03
N ARG A 4 9.04 9.75 2.00
CA ARG A 4 10.20 9.06 2.58
C ARG A 4 9.87 7.60 2.90
N PRO A 5 10.89 6.73 3.07
CA PRO A 5 10.65 5.37 3.50
C PRO A 5 9.89 5.34 4.84
N MET A 6 8.94 4.43 4.94
CA MET A 6 8.20 4.17 6.17
C MET A 6 9.11 3.48 7.19
N THR A 7 9.01 3.90 8.43
CA THR A 7 9.71 3.27 9.54
C THR A 7 8.74 2.69 10.55
N GLU A 8 9.23 1.87 11.48
CA GLU A 8 8.38 1.29 12.53
C GLU A 8 7.75 2.36 13.42
N GLN A 9 8.36 3.53 13.53
CA GLN A 9 7.80 4.65 14.28
C GLN A 9 6.56 5.26 13.64
N ASP A 10 6.32 5.00 12.37
CA ASP A 10 5.16 5.50 11.63
C ASP A 10 3.94 4.58 11.79
N ILE A 11 4.13 3.36 12.29
CA ILE A 11 3.10 2.31 12.27
C ILE A 11 1.80 2.75 12.95
N ALA A 12 1.88 3.33 14.13
CA ALA A 12 0.68 3.73 14.87
C ALA A 12 -0.16 4.73 14.08
N ALA A 13 0.46 5.76 13.50
CA ALA A 13 -0.22 6.77 12.70
C ALA A 13 -0.81 6.17 11.40
N VAL A 14 -0.08 5.27 10.77
CA VAL A 14 -0.52 4.59 9.54
C VAL A 14 -1.73 3.70 9.81
N ILE A 15 -1.70 2.90 10.86
CA ILE A 15 -2.84 2.04 11.22
C ILE A 15 -4.06 2.88 11.55
N ASP A 16 -3.90 3.97 12.31
CA ASP A 16 -5.00 4.89 12.62
C ASP A 16 -5.62 5.43 11.33
N MET A 17 -4.80 5.81 10.36
CA MET A 17 -5.28 6.28 9.05
C MET A 17 -6.07 5.21 8.31
N TRP A 18 -5.59 3.96 8.31
CA TRP A 18 -6.30 2.85 7.67
C TRP A 18 -7.68 2.60 8.30
N TYR A 19 -7.79 2.65 9.62
CA TYR A 19 -9.08 2.45 10.30
C TYR A 19 -10.10 3.53 9.94
N ARG A 20 -9.63 4.73 9.55
CA ARG A 20 -10.49 5.83 9.13
C ARG A 20 -10.78 5.86 7.63
N THR A 21 -10.14 4.97 6.87
CA THR A 21 -10.29 4.93 5.40
C THR A 21 -11.25 3.82 5.03
N PRO A 22 -12.33 4.12 4.28
CA PRO A 22 -13.25 3.08 3.81
C PRO A 22 -12.56 2.09 2.87
N ASN A 23 -13.01 0.85 2.91
CA ASN A 23 -12.60 -0.22 1.98
C ASN A 23 -11.11 -0.55 1.99
N MET A 24 -10.46 -0.48 3.15
CA MET A 24 -9.04 -0.86 3.27
C MET A 24 -8.80 -2.36 3.27
N ALA A 25 -9.83 -3.17 3.51
CA ALA A 25 -9.71 -4.63 3.56
C ALA A 25 -8.69 -5.10 4.60
N LEU A 26 -8.85 -4.65 5.83
CA LEU A 26 -7.95 -4.97 6.93
C LEU A 26 -8.28 -6.32 7.59
N ASN A 27 -7.32 -6.87 8.32
CA ASN A 27 -7.56 -8.00 9.21
C ASN A 27 -6.80 -7.84 10.53
N ASN A 28 -7.16 -8.65 11.52
CA ASN A 28 -6.62 -8.54 12.88
C ASN A 28 -5.26 -9.20 13.11
N VAL A 29 -4.61 -9.64 12.06
CA VAL A 29 -3.26 -10.25 12.12
C VAL A 29 -2.25 -9.42 11.36
N ASP A 30 -2.49 -9.19 10.06
CA ASP A 30 -1.55 -8.47 9.21
C ASP A 30 -1.50 -6.97 9.50
N ASP A 31 -2.65 -6.39 9.86
CA ASP A 31 -2.83 -4.95 10.00
C ASP A 31 -2.79 -4.50 11.47
N THR A 32 -2.00 -5.19 12.25
CA THR A 32 -1.65 -4.85 13.63
C THR A 32 -0.25 -4.25 13.69
N PRO A 33 0.14 -3.58 14.78
CA PRO A 33 1.51 -3.10 14.92
C PRO A 33 2.56 -4.21 14.69
N ASP A 34 2.35 -5.39 15.23
CA ASP A 34 3.27 -6.52 15.04
C ASP A 34 3.28 -7.02 13.59
N GLY A 35 2.12 -7.13 12.98
CA GLY A 35 2.00 -7.58 11.59
C GLY A 35 2.68 -6.62 10.62
N VAL A 36 2.47 -5.33 10.79
CA VAL A 36 3.10 -4.30 9.94
C VAL A 36 4.60 -4.24 10.18
N SER A 37 5.03 -4.30 11.44
CA SER A 37 6.47 -4.33 11.78
C SER A 37 7.16 -5.52 11.11
N ARG A 38 6.56 -6.69 11.20
CA ARG A 38 7.07 -7.91 10.54
C ARG A 38 7.21 -7.71 9.03
N PHE A 39 6.20 -7.11 8.41
CA PHE A 39 6.22 -6.84 6.97
C PHE A 39 7.35 -5.88 6.60
N LEU A 40 7.51 -4.79 7.34
CA LEU A 40 8.57 -3.81 7.08
C LEU A 40 9.97 -4.40 7.24
N ARG A 41 10.15 -5.28 8.21
CA ARG A 41 11.45 -5.97 8.42
C ARG A 41 11.78 -6.93 7.30
N ARG A 42 10.77 -7.62 6.76
CA ARG A 42 10.95 -8.52 5.62
C ARG A 42 11.21 -7.76 4.33
N ASN A 43 10.63 -6.58 4.19
CA ASN A 43 10.70 -5.76 2.97
C ASN A 43 11.21 -4.36 3.28
N PRO A 44 12.48 -4.23 3.72
CA PRO A 44 13.00 -2.92 4.10
C PRO A 44 13.12 -1.98 2.90
N GLY A 45 12.75 -0.72 3.10
CA GLY A 45 12.92 0.32 2.08
C GLY A 45 11.92 0.29 0.94
N LEU A 46 10.83 -0.49 1.05
CA LEU A 46 9.87 -0.66 -0.04
C LEU A 46 8.49 -0.05 0.26
N SER A 47 8.25 0.41 1.47
CA SER A 47 7.03 1.12 1.84
C SER A 47 7.35 2.58 2.12
N TYR A 48 6.42 3.47 1.79
CA TYR A 48 6.65 4.91 1.85
C TYR A 48 5.51 5.64 2.53
N VAL A 49 5.84 6.75 3.16
CA VAL A 49 4.84 7.67 3.72
C VAL A 49 5.05 9.06 3.12
N ALA A 50 3.97 9.80 3.02
CA ALA A 50 4.00 11.23 2.70
C ALA A 50 3.75 12.00 3.99
N GLU A 51 4.61 12.96 4.28
CA GLU A 51 4.56 13.75 5.49
C GLU A 51 4.46 15.22 5.17
N GLU A 52 3.58 15.92 5.85
CA GLU A 52 3.40 17.36 5.73
C GLU A 52 3.23 17.95 7.11
N GLU A 53 4.10 18.91 7.47
CA GLU A 53 4.12 19.58 8.77
C GLU A 53 4.11 18.58 9.95
N GLY A 54 4.93 17.53 9.84
CA GLY A 54 5.04 16.51 10.88
C GLY A 54 3.91 15.50 10.93
N ARG A 55 2.93 15.61 10.02
CA ARG A 55 1.77 14.72 9.96
C ARG A 55 1.87 13.79 8.75
N ILE A 56 1.59 12.50 8.97
CA ILE A 56 1.48 11.54 7.87
C ILE A 56 0.14 11.75 7.18
N VAL A 57 0.20 12.06 5.89
CA VAL A 57 -0.97 12.35 5.06
C VAL A 57 -1.21 11.33 3.96
N GLY A 58 -0.25 10.44 3.74
CA GLY A 58 -0.38 9.36 2.78
C GLY A 58 0.55 8.22 3.13
N VAL A 59 0.21 7.02 2.65
CA VAL A 59 1.02 5.81 2.87
C VAL A 59 0.83 4.84 1.73
N ILE A 60 1.89 4.10 1.43
CA ILE A 60 1.85 2.97 0.53
C ILE A 60 2.69 1.84 1.12
N LEU A 61 2.05 0.67 1.25
CA LEU A 61 2.69 -0.53 1.76
C LEU A 61 3.03 -1.44 0.59
N SER A 62 4.30 -1.70 0.35
CA SER A 62 4.73 -2.60 -0.73
C SER A 62 5.88 -3.49 -0.32
N GLY A 63 5.96 -4.64 -0.96
CA GLY A 63 7.00 -5.62 -0.72
C GLY A 63 7.13 -6.57 -1.88
N HIS A 64 8.10 -7.48 -1.80
CA HIS A 64 8.27 -8.53 -2.81
C HIS A 64 8.68 -9.85 -2.17
N ASP A 65 8.51 -10.91 -2.92
CA ASP A 65 8.86 -12.27 -2.52
C ASP A 65 10.20 -12.76 -3.10
N GLY A 66 11.01 -11.86 -3.64
CA GLY A 66 12.22 -12.14 -4.39
C GLY A 66 11.99 -12.29 -5.89
N ARG A 67 10.72 -12.25 -6.32
CA ARG A 67 10.35 -12.45 -7.72
C ARG A 67 9.34 -11.42 -8.21
N ARG A 68 8.27 -11.18 -7.44
CA ARG A 68 7.17 -10.25 -7.79
C ARG A 68 6.97 -9.24 -6.69
N GLY A 69 6.73 -8.00 -7.07
CA GLY A 69 6.34 -6.95 -6.15
C GLY A 69 4.82 -6.87 -6.01
N TYR A 70 4.35 -6.46 -4.83
CA TYR A 70 2.93 -6.27 -4.53
C TYR A 70 2.73 -4.98 -3.75
N ILE A 71 1.64 -4.29 -4.06
CA ILE A 71 1.15 -3.17 -3.28
C ILE A 71 -0.06 -3.68 -2.49
N TYR A 72 -0.02 -3.50 -1.17
CA TYR A 72 -1.06 -4.04 -0.28
C TYR A 72 -2.06 -2.98 0.15
N HIS A 73 -1.59 -1.84 0.64
CA HIS A 73 -2.45 -0.74 1.06
C HIS A 73 -1.86 0.55 0.54
N ALA A 74 -2.70 1.38 -0.07
CA ALA A 74 -2.31 2.71 -0.52
C ALA A 74 -3.45 3.67 -0.21
N SER A 75 -3.16 4.72 0.53
CA SER A 75 -4.18 5.72 0.86
C SER A 75 -3.58 7.10 1.06
N VAL A 76 -4.39 8.11 0.77
CA VAL A 76 -4.09 9.52 1.02
C VAL A 76 -5.30 10.10 1.74
N LEU A 77 -5.07 10.89 2.79
CA LEU A 77 -6.16 11.54 3.52
C LEU A 77 -7.02 12.36 2.55
N PRO A 78 -8.36 12.36 2.72
CA PRO A 78 -9.26 13.03 1.78
C PRO A 78 -8.89 14.49 1.50
N GLU A 79 -8.52 15.24 2.52
CA GLU A 79 -8.18 16.66 2.39
C GLU A 79 -6.86 16.90 1.65
N TYR A 80 -6.08 15.86 1.43
CA TYR A 80 -4.80 15.94 0.71
C TYR A 80 -4.84 15.27 -0.67
N ARG A 81 -6.00 14.80 -1.09
CA ARG A 81 -6.18 14.18 -2.41
C ARG A 81 -6.10 15.22 -3.53
N SER A 82 -5.87 14.72 -4.75
CA SER A 82 -5.77 15.55 -5.97
C SER A 82 -4.60 16.53 -5.95
N ARG A 83 -3.55 16.22 -5.19
CA ARG A 83 -2.31 17.01 -5.11
C ARG A 83 -1.10 16.23 -5.63
N GLY A 84 -1.31 15.05 -6.23
CA GLY A 84 -0.22 14.22 -6.75
C GLY A 84 0.50 13.37 -5.71
N ILE A 85 0.06 13.35 -4.45
CA ILE A 85 0.73 12.61 -3.37
C ILE A 85 0.70 11.11 -3.63
N GLY A 86 -0.45 10.56 -4.03
CA GLY A 86 -0.57 9.15 -4.36
C GLY A 86 0.39 8.73 -5.47
N GLY A 87 0.51 9.56 -6.51
CA GLY A 87 1.44 9.31 -7.60
C GLY A 87 2.89 9.30 -7.15
N GLU A 88 3.29 10.24 -6.29
CA GLU A 88 4.64 10.27 -5.73
C GLU A 88 4.94 9.03 -4.89
N LEU A 89 3.99 8.59 -4.07
CA LEU A 89 4.13 7.36 -3.29
C LEU A 89 4.29 6.14 -4.20
N ALA A 90 3.44 6.01 -5.22
CA ALA A 90 3.51 4.91 -6.17
C ALA A 90 4.84 4.87 -6.91
N GLN A 91 5.31 6.02 -7.40
CA GLN A 91 6.57 6.10 -8.13
C GLN A 91 7.78 5.82 -7.23
N ALA A 92 7.72 6.19 -5.95
CA ALA A 92 8.76 5.84 -4.99
C ALA A 92 8.89 4.32 -4.82
N CYS A 93 7.76 3.61 -4.70
CA CYS A 93 7.75 2.14 -4.63
C CYS A 93 8.28 1.50 -5.90
N ILE A 94 7.84 1.97 -7.06
CA ILE A 94 8.30 1.45 -8.36
C ILE A 94 9.81 1.61 -8.51
N LYS A 95 10.33 2.77 -8.16
CA LYS A 95 11.77 3.05 -8.20
C LYS A 95 12.55 2.12 -7.27
N ALA A 96 12.06 1.93 -6.04
CA ALA A 96 12.71 1.04 -5.07
C ALA A 96 12.70 -0.43 -5.54
N MET A 97 11.60 -0.89 -6.10
CA MET A 97 11.50 -2.24 -6.67
C MET A 97 12.46 -2.44 -7.83
N LYS A 98 12.54 -1.45 -8.71
CA LYS A 98 13.47 -1.46 -9.85
C LYS A 98 14.92 -1.56 -9.37
N ALA A 99 15.28 -0.83 -8.32
CA ALA A 99 16.63 -0.86 -7.77
C ALA A 99 17.01 -2.25 -7.22
N GLU A 100 16.02 -3.04 -6.79
CA GLU A 100 16.23 -4.42 -6.33
C GLU A 100 16.10 -5.47 -7.45
N GLY A 101 15.94 -5.04 -8.69
CA GLY A 101 15.85 -5.95 -9.84
C GLY A 101 14.51 -6.65 -10.01
N ILE A 102 13.47 -6.19 -9.34
CA ILE A 102 12.12 -6.75 -9.49
C ILE A 102 11.55 -6.28 -10.82
N VAL A 103 11.08 -7.22 -11.64
CA VAL A 103 10.66 -6.93 -13.02
C VAL A 103 9.17 -6.70 -13.15
N LYS A 104 8.36 -7.04 -12.14
CA LYS A 104 6.91 -6.94 -12.23
C LYS A 104 6.30 -6.69 -10.86
N MET A 105 5.35 -5.77 -10.81
CA MET A 105 4.56 -5.46 -9.62
C MET A 105 3.08 -5.65 -9.92
N ALA A 106 2.31 -5.97 -8.89
CA ALA A 106 0.86 -6.08 -8.97
C ALA A 106 0.20 -5.27 -7.85
N VAL A 107 -1.02 -4.85 -8.11
CA VAL A 107 -1.91 -4.26 -7.12
C VAL A 107 -3.27 -4.95 -7.25
N VAL A 108 -3.90 -5.23 -6.11
CA VAL A 108 -5.24 -5.81 -6.06
C VAL A 108 -6.16 -4.81 -5.39
N LEU A 109 -7.29 -4.53 -6.01
CA LEU A 109 -8.27 -3.60 -5.49
C LEU A 109 -9.67 -4.15 -5.77
N PHE A 110 -10.66 -3.67 -5.01
CA PHE A 110 -12.04 -4.07 -5.26
C PHE A 110 -12.44 -3.67 -6.69
N ALA A 111 -13.13 -4.57 -7.40
CA ALA A 111 -13.58 -4.32 -8.76
C ALA A 111 -14.45 -3.07 -8.88
N ARG A 112 -15.22 -2.74 -7.82
CA ARG A 112 -16.06 -1.54 -7.78
C ARG A 112 -15.29 -0.24 -7.56
N ASN A 113 -13.99 -0.32 -7.23
CA ASN A 113 -13.16 0.86 -7.01
C ASN A 113 -12.64 1.41 -8.35
N THR A 114 -13.52 2.06 -9.09
CA THR A 114 -13.21 2.62 -10.41
C THR A 114 -12.14 3.71 -10.35
N ARG A 115 -12.20 4.57 -9.34
CA ARG A 115 -11.21 5.64 -9.16
C ARG A 115 -9.82 5.07 -8.90
N GLY A 116 -9.73 4.04 -8.06
CA GLY A 116 -8.47 3.34 -7.80
C GLY A 116 -7.93 2.69 -9.06
N SER A 117 -8.78 2.03 -9.84
CA SER A 117 -8.39 1.42 -11.10
C SER A 117 -7.80 2.45 -12.07
N GLU A 118 -8.47 3.58 -12.24
CA GLU A 118 -7.98 4.67 -13.10
C GLU A 118 -6.65 5.23 -12.58
N PHE A 119 -6.52 5.40 -11.27
CA PHE A 119 -5.28 5.86 -10.65
C PHE A 119 -4.11 4.95 -11.02
N TRP A 120 -4.26 3.63 -10.82
CA TRP A 120 -3.17 2.69 -11.09
C TRP A 120 -2.83 2.63 -12.58
N GLN A 121 -3.82 2.74 -13.46
CA GLN A 121 -3.57 2.82 -14.91
C GLN A 121 -2.76 4.07 -15.26
N ARG A 122 -3.01 5.21 -14.62
CA ARG A 122 -2.18 6.41 -14.80
C ARG A 122 -0.77 6.23 -14.29
N GLN A 123 -0.56 5.32 -13.31
CA GLN A 123 0.79 5.01 -12.83
C GLN A 123 1.53 3.99 -13.72
N GLY A 124 0.91 3.54 -14.81
CA GLY A 124 1.52 2.60 -15.74
C GLY A 124 1.11 1.15 -15.54
N PHE A 125 0.18 0.87 -14.63
CA PHE A 125 -0.34 -0.47 -14.45
C PHE A 125 -1.37 -0.80 -15.52
N THR A 126 -1.39 -2.05 -15.97
CA THR A 126 -2.36 -2.55 -16.95
C THR A 126 -3.43 -3.37 -16.23
N LYS A 127 -4.68 -3.00 -16.42
CA LYS A 127 -5.80 -3.80 -15.94
C LYS A 127 -5.83 -5.14 -16.67
N ARG A 128 -5.85 -6.24 -15.93
CA ARG A 128 -5.80 -7.60 -16.49
C ARG A 128 -7.18 -8.24 -16.42
N ASP A 129 -7.88 -8.24 -17.57
CA ASP A 129 -9.19 -8.87 -17.71
C ASP A 129 -9.08 -10.38 -18.01
N ASP A 130 -7.87 -10.85 -18.29
CA ASP A 130 -7.57 -12.25 -18.62
C ASP A 130 -7.20 -13.10 -17.39
N LEU A 131 -7.14 -12.49 -16.19
CA LEU A 131 -6.77 -13.17 -14.96
C LEU A 131 -7.94 -13.23 -13.99
N GLU A 132 -7.95 -14.29 -13.19
CA GLU A 132 -8.87 -14.46 -12.08
C GLU A 132 -8.05 -14.53 -10.79
N TYR A 133 -8.41 -13.71 -9.81
CA TYR A 133 -7.77 -13.71 -8.50
C TYR A 133 -8.49 -14.68 -7.57
N GLN A 134 -7.73 -15.57 -6.95
CA GLN A 134 -8.26 -16.51 -5.96
C GLN A 134 -7.33 -16.52 -4.75
N ASP A 135 -7.90 -16.55 -3.55
CA ASP A 135 -7.13 -16.63 -2.31
C ASP A 135 -7.78 -17.59 -1.31
N THR A 136 -7.05 -17.88 -0.24
CA THR A 136 -7.58 -18.65 0.89
C THR A 136 -6.86 -18.23 2.15
N PHE A 137 -7.54 -18.39 3.30
CA PHE A 137 -6.91 -18.23 4.60
C PHE A 137 -6.34 -19.57 5.04
N ILE A 138 -5.06 -19.59 5.41
CA ILE A 138 -4.39 -20.78 5.92
C ILE A 138 -4.29 -20.79 7.44
N LEU A 139 -4.56 -19.65 8.08
CA LEU A 139 -4.70 -19.51 9.53
C LEU A 139 -5.93 -18.64 9.81
N PRO A 140 -6.56 -18.81 11.00
CA PRO A 140 -7.74 -18.00 11.34
C PRO A 140 -7.43 -16.52 11.42
N ILE A 141 -8.28 -15.70 10.81
CA ILE A 141 -8.23 -14.24 10.94
C ILE A 141 -9.65 -13.69 11.08
N GLU A 142 -9.75 -12.47 11.61
CA GLU A 142 -10.98 -11.70 11.59
C GLU A 142 -10.80 -10.51 10.64
N ARG A 143 -11.74 -10.34 9.73
CA ARG A 143 -11.77 -9.18 8.84
C ARG A 143 -12.23 -7.96 9.61
N ILE A 144 -11.59 -6.83 9.33
CA ILE A 144 -11.97 -5.53 9.88
C ILE A 144 -12.53 -4.71 8.73
N VAL A 145 -13.83 -4.37 8.84
CA VAL A 145 -14.51 -3.59 7.81
C VAL A 145 -14.40 -2.10 8.15
N THR A 146 -13.89 -1.34 7.24
CA THR A 146 -13.80 0.11 7.32
C THR A 146 -14.55 0.77 6.15
#